data_5643442e40247a3b37add53d5bcd099a
#
_entry.id   5643442e40247a3b37add53d5bcd099a
#
_cell.length_a   1.000
_cell.length_b   1.000
_cell.length_c   1.000
_cell.angle_alpha   90.00
_cell.angle_beta   90.00
_cell.angle_gamma   90.00
#
_symmetry.space_group_name_H-M   'P 1'
#
loop_
_entity.id
_entity.type
_entity.pdbx_description
1 polymer ?
#
loop_
_entity_poly.entity_id
_entity_poly.type
_entity_poly.pdbx_seq_one_letter_code
_entity_poly.pdbx_strand_id
1 'polypeptide(L)'
;FLPSFADELSADPLQFTAADDRGIRSCLRRRRKQAEQFFSTVAERDDSQRDEIEGPADHHPLVGELLSACSVNRELSTVVALGTGTGRLLPLLGRNARQVIGIDGAREMLDVARRRSEEAGATEVEFRLGSLEHLPLGDGEADAMVANMVLHHVANPLEVLREVHRGLAPGGLFLLADYQAHERESHREKLGDLWLGFDRNELSGWLELAGFEIETERELAGNRRRPGVFVIAGNRKQV
;
A
#
# COMPACT_ATOMS: atom_id res chain seq x y z
N PHE A 1 13.38 48.82 3.66
CA PHE A 1 12.52 47.74 4.16
C PHE A 1 11.94 47.02 2.96
N LEU A 2 12.48 45.87 2.63
CA LEU A 2 11.87 44.94 1.68
C LEU A 2 10.99 43.98 2.51
N PRO A 3 9.74 43.69 2.11
CA PRO A 3 8.92 42.70 2.79
C PRO A 3 9.60 41.32 2.72
N SER A 4 9.46 40.55 3.79
CA SER A 4 10.04 39.21 3.87
C SER A 4 9.28 38.28 2.91
N PHE A 5 9.96 37.33 2.32
CA PHE A 5 9.38 36.31 1.41
C PHE A 5 8.20 35.55 2.06
N ALA A 6 8.13 35.53 3.39
CA ALA A 6 7.02 34.96 4.16
C ALA A 6 5.74 35.83 4.10
N ASP A 7 5.87 37.15 3.90
CA ASP A 7 4.73 38.07 3.83
C ASP A 7 4.06 38.05 2.46
N GLU A 8 4.81 37.70 1.38
CA GLU A 8 4.26 37.53 0.03
C GLU A 8 3.48 36.22 -0.11
N LEU A 9 3.83 35.17 0.64
CA LEU A 9 3.10 33.89 0.63
C LEU A 9 1.77 33.95 1.42
N SER A 10 1.57 34.98 2.27
CA SER A 10 0.33 35.16 3.04
C SER A 10 -0.73 35.98 2.29
N ALA A 11 -0.41 36.57 1.15
CA ALA A 11 -1.26 37.57 0.50
C ALA A 11 -2.17 37.03 -0.63
N ASP A 12 -1.98 35.78 -1.10
CA ASP A 12 -2.88 35.18 -2.07
C ASP A 12 -2.94 33.66 -1.89
N PRO A 13 -3.91 33.12 -1.13
CA PRO A 13 -4.15 31.70 -1.16
C PRO A 13 -4.53 31.37 -2.60
N LEU A 14 -3.68 30.60 -3.30
CA LEU A 14 -3.96 30.06 -4.62
C LEU A 14 -5.39 29.52 -4.61
N GLN A 15 -6.33 30.28 -5.16
CA GLN A 15 -7.71 29.84 -5.28
C GLN A 15 -7.73 28.71 -6.30
N PHE A 16 -7.66 27.48 -5.81
CA PHE A 16 -7.85 26.30 -6.64
C PHE A 16 -9.21 26.43 -7.32
N THR A 17 -9.18 26.59 -8.63
CA THR A 17 -10.39 26.68 -9.45
C THR A 17 -10.99 25.29 -9.66
N ALA A 18 -12.29 25.21 -9.96
CA ALA A 18 -12.92 23.96 -10.39
C ALA A 18 -12.27 23.35 -11.65
N ALA A 19 -11.53 24.16 -12.44
CA ALA A 19 -10.76 23.68 -13.58
C ALA A 19 -9.48 22.96 -13.14
N ASP A 20 -8.78 23.49 -12.13
CA ASP A 20 -7.58 22.87 -11.56
C ASP A 20 -7.94 21.53 -10.92
N ASP A 21 -9.02 21.46 -10.16
CA ASP A 21 -9.52 20.24 -9.57
C ASP A 21 -9.87 19.16 -10.63
N ARG A 22 -10.53 19.55 -11.74
CA ARG A 22 -10.78 18.64 -12.87
C ARG A 22 -9.46 18.18 -13.52
N GLY A 23 -8.48 19.05 -13.66
CA GLY A 23 -7.17 18.75 -14.21
C GLY A 23 -6.43 17.71 -13.35
N ILE A 24 -6.40 17.92 -12.03
CA ILE A 24 -5.78 17.02 -11.06
C ILE A 24 -6.46 15.65 -11.11
N ARG A 25 -7.79 15.58 -11.01
CA ARG A 25 -8.54 14.32 -11.10
C ARG A 25 -8.30 13.59 -12.42
N SER A 26 -8.19 14.30 -13.53
CA SER A 26 -7.88 13.70 -14.82
C SER A 26 -6.48 13.11 -14.86
N CYS A 27 -5.49 13.81 -14.29
CA CYS A 27 -4.12 13.32 -14.17
C CYS A 27 -4.04 12.07 -13.29
N LEU A 28 -4.68 12.08 -12.13
CA LEU A 28 -4.71 10.94 -11.21
C LEU A 28 -5.36 9.71 -11.86
N ARG A 29 -6.51 9.89 -12.53
CA ARG A 29 -7.16 8.79 -13.29
C ARG A 29 -6.26 8.20 -14.37
N ARG A 30 -5.50 9.04 -15.10
CA ARG A 30 -4.57 8.58 -16.12
C ARG A 30 -3.44 7.77 -15.51
N ARG A 31 -2.83 8.24 -14.41
CA ARG A 31 -1.77 7.52 -13.68
C ARG A 31 -2.25 6.16 -13.18
N ARG A 32 -3.45 6.11 -12.57
CA ARG A 32 -4.04 4.85 -12.12
C ARG A 32 -4.21 3.86 -13.27
N LYS A 33 -4.81 4.31 -14.38
CA LYS A 33 -5.00 3.44 -15.57
C LYS A 33 -3.67 2.94 -16.15
N GLN A 34 -2.63 3.76 -16.12
CA GLN A 34 -1.29 3.32 -16.54
C GLN A 34 -0.71 2.24 -15.64
N ALA A 35 -0.85 2.37 -14.32
CA ALA A 35 -0.42 1.35 -13.38
C ALA A 35 -1.19 0.03 -13.57
N GLU A 36 -2.53 0.07 -13.66
CA GLU A 36 -3.37 -1.10 -13.93
C GLU A 36 -2.93 -1.81 -15.22
N GLN A 37 -2.71 -1.06 -16.31
CA GLN A 37 -2.26 -1.62 -17.59
C GLN A 37 -0.86 -2.23 -17.50
N PHE A 38 0.05 -1.61 -16.76
CA PHE A 38 1.38 -2.16 -16.53
C PHE A 38 1.28 -3.52 -15.84
N PHE A 39 0.57 -3.60 -14.73
CA PHE A 39 0.43 -4.85 -13.97
C PHE A 39 -0.33 -5.94 -14.72
N SER A 40 -1.33 -5.59 -15.53
CA SER A 40 -1.99 -6.55 -16.42
C SER A 40 -1.03 -7.18 -17.43
N THR A 41 -0.02 -6.46 -17.89
CA THR A 41 0.95 -6.99 -18.87
C THR A 41 2.08 -7.82 -18.27
N VAL A 42 2.40 -7.60 -17.00
CA VAL A 42 3.56 -8.26 -16.34
C VAL A 42 3.17 -9.39 -15.39
N ALA A 43 1.88 -9.59 -15.10
CA ALA A 43 1.39 -10.46 -14.03
C ALA A 43 2.05 -11.85 -13.98
N GLU A 44 2.20 -12.54 -15.12
CA GLU A 44 2.79 -13.89 -15.17
C GLU A 44 4.29 -13.95 -14.84
N ARG A 45 4.99 -12.83 -14.92
CA ARG A 45 6.44 -12.73 -14.70
C ARG A 45 6.84 -11.67 -13.67
N ASP A 46 5.86 -11.04 -13.01
CA ASP A 46 6.13 -9.93 -12.07
C ASP A 46 7.14 -10.32 -11.01
N ASP A 47 6.95 -11.45 -10.34
CA ASP A 47 7.85 -11.91 -9.30
C ASP A 47 9.26 -12.15 -9.79
N SER A 48 9.43 -12.85 -10.93
CA SER A 48 10.75 -13.13 -11.49
C SER A 48 11.45 -11.86 -11.96
N GLN A 49 10.71 -10.94 -12.56
CA GLN A 49 11.24 -9.65 -12.98
C GLN A 49 11.68 -8.81 -11.78
N ARG A 50 10.86 -8.78 -10.73
CA ARG A 50 11.16 -8.06 -9.49
C ARG A 50 12.36 -8.68 -8.78
N ASP A 51 12.39 -10.00 -8.61
CA ASP A 51 13.49 -10.71 -7.99
C ASP A 51 14.81 -10.59 -8.78
N GLU A 52 14.76 -10.46 -10.10
CA GLU A 52 15.94 -10.18 -10.94
C GLU A 52 16.49 -8.76 -10.69
N ILE A 53 15.61 -7.77 -10.55
CA ILE A 53 16.00 -6.37 -10.38
C ILE A 53 16.46 -6.09 -8.94
N GLU A 54 15.73 -6.58 -7.96
CA GLU A 54 15.86 -6.21 -6.54
C GLU A 54 16.40 -7.35 -5.66
N GLY A 55 16.31 -8.57 -6.12
CA GLY A 55 16.50 -9.77 -5.30
C GLY A 55 15.22 -10.18 -4.55
N PRO A 56 15.27 -11.28 -3.81
CA PRO A 56 14.11 -11.82 -3.11
C PRO A 56 13.58 -10.84 -2.06
N ALA A 57 12.26 -10.89 -1.81
CA ALA A 57 11.58 -10.05 -0.83
C ALA A 57 11.93 -10.47 0.61
N ASP A 58 12.99 -9.93 1.17
CA ASP A 58 13.48 -10.26 2.51
C ASP A 58 12.74 -9.54 3.65
N HIS A 59 11.81 -8.60 3.33
CA HIS A 59 10.96 -7.91 4.29
C HIS A 59 9.70 -8.71 4.70
N HIS A 60 9.30 -9.74 3.95
CA HIS A 60 8.12 -10.55 4.29
C HIS A 60 8.17 -11.17 5.69
N PRO A 61 9.31 -11.75 6.16
CA PRO A 61 9.39 -12.23 7.54
C PRO A 61 9.08 -11.17 8.57
N LEU A 62 9.57 -9.93 8.36
CA LEU A 62 9.32 -8.81 9.26
C LEU A 62 7.83 -8.38 9.28
N VAL A 63 7.16 -8.41 8.12
CA VAL A 63 5.71 -8.16 8.05
C VAL A 63 4.95 -9.21 8.87
N GLY A 64 5.33 -10.50 8.76
CA GLY A 64 4.72 -11.58 9.54
C GLY A 64 4.99 -11.48 11.04
N GLU A 65 6.21 -11.12 11.43
CA GLU A 65 6.59 -10.89 12.82
C GLU A 65 5.74 -9.76 13.44
N LEU A 66 5.65 -8.63 12.76
CA LEU A 66 4.88 -7.48 13.25
C LEU A 66 3.36 -7.78 13.26
N LEU A 67 2.83 -8.46 12.24
CA LEU A 67 1.43 -8.89 12.25
C LEU A 67 1.14 -9.77 13.47
N SER A 68 2.00 -10.75 13.74
CA SER A 68 1.84 -11.65 14.88
C SER A 68 2.00 -10.90 16.22
N ALA A 69 3.00 -10.02 16.33
CA ALA A 69 3.28 -9.28 17.57
C ALA A 69 2.14 -8.31 17.92
N CYS A 70 1.62 -7.56 16.94
CA CYS A 70 0.55 -6.59 17.13
C CYS A 70 -0.84 -7.25 17.30
N SER A 71 -0.96 -8.56 17.03
CA SER A 71 -2.21 -9.32 17.19
C SER A 71 -2.23 -10.31 18.36
N VAL A 72 -1.21 -10.30 19.23
CA VAL A 72 -1.10 -11.26 20.36
C VAL A 72 -2.37 -11.36 21.23
N ASN A 73 -3.10 -10.26 21.41
CA ASN A 73 -4.33 -10.21 22.19
C ASN A 73 -5.58 -9.98 21.32
N ARG A 74 -5.49 -10.24 20.01
CA ARG A 74 -6.56 -10.02 19.04
C ARG A 74 -6.77 -11.28 18.21
N GLU A 75 -7.99 -11.73 18.12
CA GLU A 75 -8.35 -12.72 17.12
C GLU A 75 -8.62 -11.98 15.79
N LEU A 76 -7.82 -12.25 14.77
CA LEU A 76 -8.02 -11.68 13.45
C LEU A 76 -8.97 -12.60 12.67
N SER A 77 -10.24 -12.23 12.60
CA SER A 77 -11.22 -12.94 11.77
C SER A 77 -10.96 -12.67 10.29
N THR A 78 -10.81 -11.39 9.91
CA THR A 78 -10.62 -10.96 8.52
C THR A 78 -9.36 -10.13 8.37
N VAL A 79 -8.42 -10.61 7.56
CA VAL A 79 -7.22 -9.86 7.15
C VAL A 79 -7.29 -9.55 5.66
N VAL A 80 -7.05 -8.30 5.29
CA VAL A 80 -7.07 -7.84 3.89
C VAL A 80 -5.67 -7.59 3.38
N ALA A 81 -5.31 -8.20 2.25
CA ALA A 81 -4.11 -7.88 1.49
C ALA A 81 -4.45 -6.82 0.44
N LEU A 82 -3.90 -5.61 0.58
CA LEU A 82 -4.08 -4.50 -0.34
C LEU A 82 -3.03 -4.54 -1.44
N GLY A 83 -3.44 -4.46 -2.70
CA GLY A 83 -2.55 -4.68 -3.83
C GLY A 83 -1.91 -6.07 -3.74
N THR A 84 -2.76 -7.09 -3.70
CA THR A 84 -2.34 -8.48 -3.45
C THR A 84 -1.33 -9.01 -4.48
N GLY A 85 -1.28 -8.38 -5.68
CA GLY A 85 -0.40 -8.80 -6.76
C GLY A 85 -0.57 -10.28 -7.08
N THR A 86 0.55 -10.97 -7.24
CA THR A 86 0.61 -12.41 -7.51
C THR A 86 0.37 -13.29 -6.27
N GLY A 87 0.02 -12.71 -5.12
CA GLY A 87 -0.37 -13.44 -3.91
C GLY A 87 0.78 -13.94 -3.02
N ARG A 88 2.03 -13.47 -3.21
CA ARG A 88 3.21 -13.95 -2.45
C ARG A 88 3.06 -13.87 -0.93
N LEU A 89 2.32 -12.87 -0.43
CA LEU A 89 2.13 -12.66 1.01
C LEU A 89 0.96 -13.48 1.60
N LEU A 90 0.03 -13.95 0.77
CA LEU A 90 -1.20 -14.62 1.23
C LEU A 90 -0.98 -15.82 2.15
N PRO A 91 0.00 -16.73 1.90
CA PRO A 91 0.26 -17.84 2.80
C PRO A 91 0.70 -17.41 4.21
N LEU A 92 1.37 -16.25 4.31
CA LEU A 92 1.79 -15.69 5.58
C LEU A 92 0.58 -15.10 6.33
N LEU A 93 -0.29 -14.38 5.62
CA LEU A 93 -1.50 -13.79 6.22
C LEU A 93 -2.47 -14.87 6.70
N GLY A 94 -2.67 -15.95 5.92
CA GLY A 94 -3.57 -17.05 6.26
C GLY A 94 -3.17 -17.84 7.52
N ARG A 95 -1.93 -17.71 7.99
CA ARG A 95 -1.51 -18.30 9.29
C ARG A 95 -1.99 -17.48 10.48
N ASN A 96 -2.37 -16.24 10.28
CA ASN A 96 -2.71 -15.27 11.31
C ASN A 96 -4.20 -14.89 11.30
N ALA A 97 -4.98 -15.37 10.34
CA ALA A 97 -6.37 -15.00 10.15
C ALA A 97 -7.25 -16.21 9.82
N ARG A 98 -8.54 -16.12 10.13
CA ARG A 98 -9.53 -17.13 9.70
C ARG A 98 -9.89 -16.97 8.23
N GLN A 99 -9.95 -15.73 7.73
CA GLN A 99 -10.24 -15.39 6.35
C GLN A 99 -9.23 -14.35 5.85
N VAL A 100 -8.77 -14.52 4.62
CA VAL A 100 -7.97 -13.53 3.92
C VAL A 100 -8.73 -13.00 2.71
N ILE A 101 -8.77 -11.69 2.54
CA ILE A 101 -9.31 -11.04 1.34
C ILE A 101 -8.14 -10.43 0.57
N GLY A 102 -7.91 -10.86 -0.66
CA GLY A 102 -6.93 -10.27 -1.56
C GLY A 102 -7.60 -9.25 -2.50
N ILE A 103 -7.17 -8.00 -2.47
CA ILE A 103 -7.68 -6.94 -3.35
C ILE A 103 -6.59 -6.48 -4.30
N ASP A 104 -6.90 -6.39 -5.58
CA ASP A 104 -6.00 -5.82 -6.60
C ASP A 104 -6.80 -5.12 -7.71
N GLY A 105 -6.19 -4.12 -8.34
CA GLY A 105 -6.76 -3.40 -9.48
C GLY A 105 -6.61 -4.13 -10.82
N ALA A 106 -5.69 -5.08 -10.92
CA ALA A 106 -5.43 -5.87 -12.12
C ALA A 106 -6.01 -7.28 -11.97
N ARG A 107 -6.95 -7.63 -12.86
CA ARG A 107 -7.57 -8.96 -12.89
C ARG A 107 -6.53 -10.06 -13.09
N GLU A 108 -5.57 -9.84 -13.95
CA GLU A 108 -4.51 -10.78 -14.28
C GLU A 108 -3.64 -11.12 -13.06
N MET A 109 -3.39 -10.14 -12.19
CA MET A 109 -2.71 -10.36 -10.90
C MET A 109 -3.54 -11.29 -10.00
N LEU A 110 -4.84 -11.02 -9.87
CA LEU A 110 -5.73 -11.87 -9.07
C LEU A 110 -5.85 -13.29 -9.63
N ASP A 111 -5.81 -13.47 -10.96
CA ASP A 111 -5.86 -14.78 -11.58
C ASP A 111 -4.58 -15.58 -11.28
N VAL A 112 -3.41 -14.94 -11.25
CA VAL A 112 -2.15 -15.56 -10.80
C VAL A 112 -2.22 -15.90 -9.31
N ALA A 113 -2.68 -14.96 -8.48
CA ALA A 113 -2.79 -15.16 -7.03
C ALA A 113 -3.74 -16.32 -6.68
N ARG A 114 -4.87 -16.43 -7.38
CA ARG A 114 -5.85 -17.51 -7.19
C ARG A 114 -5.23 -18.88 -7.51
N ARG A 115 -4.60 -19.03 -8.68
CA ARG A 115 -3.92 -20.27 -9.06
C ARG A 115 -2.91 -20.71 -8.02
N ARG A 116 -2.06 -19.78 -7.54
CA ARG A 116 -1.05 -20.07 -6.52
C ARG A 116 -1.66 -20.46 -5.18
N SER A 117 -2.74 -19.81 -4.78
CA SER A 117 -3.45 -20.16 -3.55
C SER A 117 -4.05 -21.56 -3.62
N GLU A 118 -4.65 -21.94 -4.75
CA GLU A 118 -5.19 -23.28 -5.01
C GLU A 118 -4.07 -24.33 -5.00
N GLU A 119 -2.95 -24.08 -5.68
CA GLU A 119 -1.78 -24.97 -5.72
C GLU A 119 -1.15 -25.16 -4.33
N ALA A 120 -1.19 -24.12 -3.49
CA ALA A 120 -0.70 -24.17 -2.10
C ALA A 120 -1.73 -24.77 -1.12
N GLY A 121 -2.92 -25.14 -1.57
CA GLY A 121 -4.01 -25.67 -0.73
C GLY A 121 -4.65 -24.61 0.19
N ALA A 122 -4.45 -23.33 -0.09
CA ALA A 122 -5.05 -22.22 0.65
C ALA A 122 -6.46 -21.92 0.08
N THR A 123 -7.48 -22.61 0.61
CA THR A 123 -8.87 -22.51 0.08
C THR A 123 -9.68 -21.35 0.64
N GLU A 124 -9.18 -20.66 1.66
CA GLU A 124 -9.94 -19.63 2.41
C GLU A 124 -9.52 -18.20 2.03
N VAL A 125 -9.15 -17.99 0.76
CA VAL A 125 -8.82 -16.65 0.23
C VAL A 125 -9.93 -16.18 -0.69
N GLU A 126 -10.57 -15.07 -0.33
CA GLU A 126 -11.49 -14.34 -1.20
C GLU A 126 -10.71 -13.32 -2.04
N PHE A 127 -11.01 -13.22 -3.33
CA PHE A 127 -10.38 -12.26 -4.23
C PHE A 127 -11.38 -11.25 -4.75
N ARG A 128 -11.09 -9.96 -4.53
CA ARG A 128 -11.92 -8.84 -4.97
C ARG A 128 -11.15 -7.94 -5.95
N LEU A 129 -11.70 -7.72 -7.12
CA LEU A 129 -11.19 -6.74 -8.07
C LEU A 129 -11.65 -5.35 -7.64
N GLY A 130 -10.71 -4.44 -7.44
CA GLY A 130 -11.04 -3.07 -7.02
C GLY A 130 -9.84 -2.16 -6.93
N SER A 131 -10.10 -0.85 -7.00
CA SER A 131 -9.09 0.19 -6.79
C SER A 131 -8.81 0.36 -5.29
N LEU A 132 -7.57 0.67 -4.95
CA LEU A 132 -7.18 0.96 -3.57
C LEU A 132 -7.71 2.32 -3.08
N GLU A 133 -7.97 3.26 -3.99
CA GLU A 133 -8.62 4.53 -3.67
C GLU A 133 -10.13 4.40 -3.41
N HIS A 134 -10.73 3.22 -3.71
CA HIS A 134 -12.14 2.89 -3.45
C HIS A 134 -12.23 1.39 -3.20
N LEU A 135 -11.91 0.99 -1.98
CA LEU A 135 -11.86 -0.41 -1.62
C LEU A 135 -13.23 -1.09 -1.72
N PRO A 136 -13.32 -2.28 -2.34
CA PRO A 136 -14.54 -3.08 -2.38
C PRO A 136 -14.81 -3.76 -1.02
N LEU A 137 -14.87 -2.94 0.01
CA LEU A 137 -15.09 -3.32 1.42
C LEU A 137 -16.19 -2.46 2.04
N GLY A 138 -16.96 -3.05 2.94
CA GLY A 138 -17.82 -2.32 3.86
C GLY A 138 -17.02 -1.55 4.92
N ASP A 139 -17.68 -0.61 5.61
CA ASP A 139 -17.07 0.11 6.71
C ASP A 139 -16.79 -0.84 7.87
N GLY A 140 -15.54 -0.85 8.36
CA GLY A 140 -15.15 -1.68 9.48
C GLY A 140 -15.14 -3.19 9.20
N GLU A 141 -15.06 -3.62 7.96
CA GLU A 141 -15.14 -5.06 7.57
C GLU A 141 -13.89 -5.86 7.96
N ALA A 142 -12.73 -5.22 8.08
CA ALA A 142 -11.47 -5.90 8.34
C ALA A 142 -10.92 -5.64 9.75
N ASP A 143 -10.40 -6.68 10.39
CA ASP A 143 -9.66 -6.57 11.67
C ASP A 143 -8.23 -6.09 11.46
N ALA A 144 -7.62 -6.49 10.33
CA ALA A 144 -6.32 -6.00 9.92
C ALA A 144 -6.24 -5.83 8.40
N MET A 145 -5.45 -4.85 7.95
CA MET A 145 -5.10 -4.65 6.54
C MET A 145 -3.59 -4.56 6.37
N VAL A 146 -3.09 -5.15 5.30
CA VAL A 146 -1.66 -5.14 4.97
C VAL A 146 -1.47 -4.59 3.57
N ALA A 147 -0.77 -3.46 3.47
CA ALA A 147 -0.26 -2.89 2.23
C ALA A 147 1.23 -3.24 2.12
N ASN A 148 1.58 -4.11 1.17
CA ASN A 148 2.94 -4.59 1.02
C ASN A 148 3.47 -4.25 -0.37
N MET A 149 4.41 -3.31 -0.46
CA MET A 149 5.03 -2.86 -1.70
C MET A 149 4.01 -2.41 -2.75
N VAL A 150 3.07 -1.57 -2.34
CA VAL A 150 1.97 -1.15 -3.21
C VAL A 150 1.71 0.35 -3.20
N LEU A 151 2.00 1.05 -2.10
CA LEU A 151 1.64 2.46 -1.97
C LEU A 151 2.40 3.32 -2.98
N HIS A 152 3.63 2.92 -3.35
CA HIS A 152 4.43 3.61 -4.38
C HIS A 152 3.88 3.46 -5.82
N HIS A 153 2.88 2.60 -6.03
CA HIS A 153 2.19 2.44 -7.31
C HIS A 153 0.87 3.23 -7.40
N VAL A 154 0.37 3.78 -6.30
CA VAL A 154 -0.93 4.48 -6.32
C VAL A 154 -0.78 5.96 -6.66
N ALA A 155 -1.79 6.51 -7.30
CA ALA A 155 -1.75 7.91 -7.73
C ALA A 155 -1.91 8.89 -6.56
N ASN A 156 -2.71 8.53 -5.55
CA ASN A 156 -2.98 9.34 -4.36
C ASN A 156 -2.88 8.49 -3.07
N PRO A 157 -1.68 8.40 -2.46
CA PRO A 157 -1.46 7.61 -1.25
C PRO A 157 -2.39 7.99 -0.09
N LEU A 158 -2.62 9.28 0.14
CA LEU A 158 -3.46 9.74 1.25
C LEU A 158 -4.93 9.29 1.10
N GLU A 159 -5.45 9.22 -0.13
CA GLU A 159 -6.81 8.72 -0.39
C GLU A 159 -6.90 7.22 -0.07
N VAL A 160 -5.88 6.45 -0.45
CA VAL A 160 -5.78 5.03 -0.09
C VAL A 160 -5.77 4.85 1.43
N LEU A 161 -4.97 5.63 2.16
CA LEU A 161 -4.90 5.55 3.62
C LEU A 161 -6.26 5.86 4.28
N ARG A 162 -7.04 6.79 3.73
CA ARG A 162 -8.41 7.09 4.20
C ARG A 162 -9.37 5.93 3.95
N GLU A 163 -9.27 5.28 2.79
CA GLU A 163 -10.07 4.09 2.47
C GLU A 163 -9.69 2.90 3.37
N VAL A 164 -8.41 2.73 3.65
CA VAL A 164 -7.94 1.73 4.63
C VAL A 164 -8.54 2.01 6.01
N HIS A 165 -8.49 3.27 6.46
CA HIS A 165 -9.09 3.67 7.72
C HIS A 165 -10.61 3.39 7.75
N ARG A 166 -11.34 3.65 6.66
CA ARG A 166 -12.78 3.36 6.55
C ARG A 166 -13.08 1.87 6.69
N GLY A 167 -12.34 1.05 5.95
CA GLY A 167 -12.57 -0.41 5.89
C GLY A 167 -12.10 -1.19 7.12
N LEU A 168 -11.21 -0.62 7.96
CA LEU A 168 -10.79 -1.24 9.22
C LEU A 168 -11.85 -1.11 10.30
N ALA A 169 -12.02 -2.13 11.12
CA ALA A 169 -12.79 -2.06 12.36
C ALA A 169 -12.19 -1.02 13.32
N PRO A 170 -12.96 -0.44 14.26
CA PRO A 170 -12.42 0.43 15.30
C PRO A 170 -11.28 -0.26 16.07
N GLY A 171 -10.12 0.39 16.16
CA GLY A 171 -8.90 -0.21 16.72
C GLY A 171 -8.25 -1.27 15.82
N GLY A 172 -8.72 -1.47 14.59
CA GLY A 172 -8.13 -2.42 13.64
C GLY A 172 -6.69 -2.06 13.27
N LEU A 173 -5.91 -3.09 12.93
CA LEU A 173 -4.48 -3.00 12.66
C LEU A 173 -4.22 -2.68 11.18
N PHE A 174 -3.37 -1.71 10.91
CA PHE A 174 -2.81 -1.47 9.59
C PHE A 174 -1.30 -1.72 9.58
N LEU A 175 -0.85 -2.56 8.66
CA LEU A 175 0.57 -2.80 8.37
C LEU A 175 0.91 -2.26 6.99
N LEU A 176 1.92 -1.41 6.93
CA LEU A 176 2.44 -0.85 5.69
C LEU A 176 3.92 -1.19 5.55
N ALA A 177 4.28 -1.92 4.49
CA ALA A 177 5.65 -2.12 4.06
C ALA A 177 5.86 -1.42 2.73
N ASP A 178 6.83 -0.49 2.65
CA ASP A 178 7.14 0.20 1.39
C ASP A 178 8.57 0.74 1.36
N TYR A 179 9.01 1.24 0.21
CA TYR A 179 10.35 1.78 0.03
C TYR A 179 10.58 3.07 0.80
N GLN A 180 11.76 3.18 1.39
CA GLN A 180 12.34 4.46 1.76
C GLN A 180 12.66 5.26 0.49
N ALA A 181 12.58 6.59 0.57
CA ALA A 181 12.88 7.48 -0.55
C ALA A 181 14.23 7.16 -1.20
N HIS A 182 14.27 7.08 -2.53
CA HIS A 182 15.46 6.73 -3.30
C HIS A 182 15.47 7.40 -4.67
N GLU A 183 16.62 7.36 -5.37
CA GLU A 183 16.82 8.03 -6.65
C GLU A 183 16.91 7.05 -7.85
N ARG A 184 16.34 5.84 -7.74
CA ARG A 184 16.42 4.82 -8.79
C ARG A 184 15.36 5.02 -9.86
N GLU A 185 15.59 5.96 -10.77
CA GLU A 185 14.66 6.28 -11.87
C GLU A 185 14.27 5.06 -12.73
N SER A 186 15.16 4.05 -12.82
CA SER A 186 14.84 2.82 -13.56
C SER A 186 13.65 2.03 -13.02
N HIS A 187 13.24 2.25 -11.76
CA HIS A 187 12.06 1.62 -11.17
C HIS A 187 10.77 2.09 -11.83
N ARG A 188 10.71 3.37 -12.26
CA ARG A 188 9.54 3.90 -12.97
C ARG A 188 9.25 3.13 -14.26
N GLU A 189 10.29 2.81 -15.02
CA GLU A 189 10.12 2.12 -16.30
C GLU A 189 9.99 0.61 -16.14
N LYS A 190 10.78 0.02 -15.22
CA LYS A 190 10.90 -1.44 -15.10
C LYS A 190 9.88 -2.05 -14.13
N LEU A 191 9.49 -1.32 -13.09
CA LEU A 191 8.61 -1.80 -12.02
C LEU A 191 7.28 -1.05 -11.97
N GLY A 192 7.11 0.04 -12.74
CA GLY A 192 5.87 0.83 -12.78
C GLY A 192 5.69 1.75 -11.59
N ASP A 193 6.77 2.11 -10.87
CA ASP A 193 6.71 2.97 -9.70
C ASP A 193 6.27 4.38 -10.06
N LEU A 194 5.23 4.89 -9.41
CA LEU A 194 4.83 6.31 -9.51
C LEU A 194 5.62 7.16 -8.51
N TRP A 195 5.95 6.60 -7.37
CA TRP A 195 6.76 7.22 -6.32
C TRP A 195 8.05 6.44 -6.14
N LEU A 196 9.17 7.15 -6.00
CA LEU A 196 10.47 6.53 -5.71
C LEU A 196 10.66 6.39 -4.19
N GLY A 197 9.74 5.65 -3.56
CA GLY A 197 9.66 5.53 -2.10
C GLY A 197 9.14 6.80 -1.43
N PHE A 198 9.17 6.81 -0.11
CA PHE A 198 8.59 7.86 0.71
C PHE A 198 9.57 8.37 1.76
N ASP A 199 9.53 9.67 2.04
CA ASP A 199 10.12 10.21 3.24
C ASP A 199 9.34 9.74 4.47
N ARG A 200 10.07 9.36 5.51
CA ARG A 200 9.47 8.81 6.73
C ARG A 200 8.50 9.78 7.40
N ASN A 201 8.91 11.04 7.53
CA ASN A 201 8.09 12.04 8.25
C ASN A 201 6.84 12.39 7.43
N GLU A 202 6.98 12.46 6.10
CA GLU A 202 5.85 12.69 5.20
C GLU A 202 4.82 11.56 5.31
N LEU A 203 5.28 10.30 5.25
CA LEU A 203 4.39 9.15 5.34
C LEU A 203 3.72 9.04 6.71
N SER A 204 4.47 9.27 7.81
CA SER A 204 3.91 9.30 9.16
C SER A 204 2.86 10.40 9.30
N GLY A 205 3.10 11.59 8.73
CA GLY A 205 2.12 12.67 8.70
C GLY A 205 0.84 12.29 7.93
N TRP A 206 0.95 11.56 6.81
CA TRP A 206 -0.23 11.08 6.08
C TRP A 206 -1.01 10.03 6.86
N LEU A 207 -0.32 9.12 7.55
CA LEU A 207 -0.96 8.13 8.43
C LEU A 207 -1.76 8.82 9.55
N GLU A 208 -1.16 9.80 10.22
CA GLU A 208 -1.83 10.59 11.27
C GLU A 208 -3.04 11.36 10.73
N LEU A 209 -2.90 12.02 9.56
CA LEU A 209 -3.98 12.73 8.86
C LEU A 209 -5.12 11.79 8.43
N ALA A 210 -4.81 10.54 8.12
CA ALA A 210 -5.80 9.51 7.80
C ALA A 210 -6.46 8.89 9.03
N GLY A 211 -6.03 9.24 10.25
CA GLY A 211 -6.63 8.79 11.51
C GLY A 211 -5.96 7.55 12.12
N PHE A 212 -4.70 7.27 11.78
CA PHE A 212 -3.92 6.20 12.41
C PHE A 212 -3.10 6.70 13.58
N GLU A 213 -2.87 5.82 14.54
CA GLU A 213 -1.87 5.95 15.59
C GLU A 213 -0.77 4.93 15.32
N ILE A 214 0.46 5.41 15.11
CA ILE A 214 1.60 4.54 14.82
C ILE A 214 2.03 3.85 16.11
N GLU A 215 2.01 2.51 16.11
CA GLU A 215 2.38 1.66 17.25
C GLU A 215 3.86 1.28 17.21
N THR A 216 4.35 0.90 16.06
CA THR A 216 5.74 0.51 15.89
C THR A 216 6.19 0.70 14.44
N GLU A 217 7.50 0.86 14.30
CA GLU A 217 8.17 0.96 13.00
C GLU A 217 9.47 0.18 13.03
N ARG A 218 9.79 -0.45 11.91
CA ARG A 218 11.05 -1.15 11.67
C ARG A 218 11.59 -0.78 10.30
N GLU A 219 12.89 -0.80 10.17
CA GLU A 219 13.59 -0.50 8.93
C GLU A 219 14.50 -1.66 8.53
N LEU A 220 14.51 -1.95 7.23
CA LEU A 220 15.48 -2.81 6.59
C LEU A 220 16.35 -1.97 5.69
N ALA A 221 17.64 -2.01 5.93
CA ALA A 221 18.60 -1.27 5.12
C ALA A 221 18.56 -1.73 3.66
N GLY A 222 18.62 -0.77 2.74
CA GLY A 222 18.80 -1.06 1.33
C GLY A 222 20.15 -1.71 1.03
N ASN A 223 20.26 -2.25 -0.16
CA ASN A 223 21.49 -2.80 -0.69
C ASN A 223 21.79 -2.29 -2.10
N ARG A 224 22.80 -2.85 -2.80
CA ARG A 224 23.13 -2.42 -4.16
C ARG A 224 22.00 -2.62 -5.17
N ARG A 225 21.09 -3.57 -4.94
CA ARG A 225 19.97 -3.90 -5.84
C ARG A 225 18.67 -3.26 -5.41
N ARG A 226 18.37 -3.20 -4.10
CA ARG A 226 17.09 -2.76 -3.57
C ARG A 226 17.23 -1.51 -2.68
N PRO A 227 16.28 -0.56 -2.74
CA PRO A 227 16.14 0.51 -1.75
C PRO A 227 15.93 -0.05 -0.34
N GLY A 228 16.08 0.79 0.68
CA GLY A 228 15.64 0.47 2.03
C GLY A 228 14.12 0.31 2.08
N VAL A 229 13.64 -0.48 3.03
CA VAL A 229 12.22 -0.72 3.27
C VAL A 229 11.92 -0.38 4.71
N PHE A 230 10.84 0.32 4.97
CA PHE A 230 10.27 0.39 6.31
C PHE A 230 9.00 -0.45 6.39
N VAL A 231 8.73 -0.95 7.60
CA VAL A 231 7.47 -1.60 7.93
C VAL A 231 6.87 -0.88 9.12
N ILE A 232 5.72 -0.27 8.92
CA ILE A 232 5.00 0.51 9.93
C ILE A 232 3.75 -0.26 10.33
N ALA A 233 3.52 -0.39 11.63
CA ALA A 233 2.27 -0.86 12.20
C ALA A 233 1.58 0.28 12.92
N GLY A 234 0.29 0.47 12.64
CA GLY A 234 -0.55 1.46 13.30
C GLY A 234 -1.97 0.96 13.48
N ASN A 235 -2.67 1.54 14.43
CA ASN A 235 -4.06 1.21 14.71
C ASN A 235 -4.98 2.33 14.23
N ARG A 236 -6.16 1.95 13.73
CA ARG A 236 -7.26 2.90 13.53
C ARG A 236 -7.62 3.54 14.86
N LYS A 237 -7.52 4.88 14.96
CA LYS A 237 -7.94 5.61 16.17
C LYS A 237 -9.42 5.32 16.47
N GLN A 238 -9.70 5.08 17.74
CA GLN A 238 -11.09 5.03 18.23
C GLN A 238 -11.56 6.47 18.38
N VAL A 239 -12.61 6.83 17.67
CA VAL A 239 -13.29 8.14 17.80
C VAL A 239 -14.37 8.04 18.86
#